data_d963762bc6dde91c172beedbe6c3175f
#
_entry.id   d963762bc6dde91c172beedbe6c3175f
#
_cell.length_a   1.000
_cell.length_b   1.000
_cell.length_c   1.000
_cell.angle_alpha   90.00
_cell.angle_beta   90.00
_cell.angle_gamma   90.00
#
_symmetry.space_group_name_H-M   'P 1'
#
loop_
_entity.id
_entity.type
_entity.pdbx_description
1 polymer ?
#
loop_
_entity_poly.entity_id
_entity_poly.type
_entity_poly.pdbx_seq_one_letter_code
_entity_poly.pdbx_strand_id
1 'polypeptide(L)'
;MEETAKIWMNGELVDWADATVHVGVHGLHYGSGVFEGIRAYETDRGPAVFRLADHLQRLHDSARLLYMELPYAVEELRTATHDLVRANGLPSCYIRPIAFYGYGSLGVHTSGNPVETVIMSWPWGAYLGEDSLTKGITAKVSSWQRVGPNVIPHVAKATGIYLNSMLATTEAKRAGYDEGILLTDGGFVADGPGENIFVVKNGRITTPPLSTSILPGVTRDSIIQIAQEQGYIVEETDIIRTDLHLADEVFMTGTAAEVSPVRAIDDVELGVGPVTLELQKSYLDAVYGRAEQWSHWLDVVEVRESATA
;
A
#
# COMPACT_ATOMS: atom_id res chain seq x y z
N MET A 1 -8.50 0.62 15.05
CA MET A 1 -8.88 1.66 14.06
C MET A 1 -9.79 2.63 14.78
N GLU A 2 -9.54 3.91 14.68
CA GLU A 2 -10.38 4.95 15.26
C GLU A 2 -11.57 5.23 14.32
N GLU A 3 -12.78 5.36 14.89
CA GLU A 3 -13.99 5.67 14.11
C GLU A 3 -13.96 7.14 13.67
N THR A 4 -14.49 7.40 12.48
CA THR A 4 -14.67 8.75 11.95
C THR A 4 -16.16 9.05 11.72
N ALA A 5 -16.51 10.29 11.40
CA ALA A 5 -17.92 10.66 11.28
C ALA A 5 -18.59 10.00 10.07
N LYS A 6 -17.88 9.92 8.94
CA LYS A 6 -18.45 9.50 7.67
C LYS A 6 -17.61 8.43 6.96
N ILE A 7 -18.32 7.62 6.17
CA ILE A 7 -17.79 6.70 5.15
C ILE A 7 -18.49 7.06 3.83
N TRP A 8 -17.75 7.09 2.72
CA TRP A 8 -18.39 7.14 1.42
C TRP A 8 -18.73 5.72 0.96
N MET A 9 -20.00 5.47 0.65
CA MET A 9 -20.48 4.15 0.24
C MET A 9 -21.48 4.29 -0.90
N ASN A 10 -21.18 3.67 -2.02
CA ASN A 10 -22.08 3.58 -3.20
C ASN A 10 -22.65 4.93 -3.67
N GLY A 11 -21.84 5.99 -3.66
CA GLY A 11 -22.23 7.32 -4.16
C GLY A 11 -22.62 8.32 -3.06
N GLU A 12 -22.70 7.90 -1.79
CA GLU A 12 -23.20 8.75 -0.70
C GLU A 12 -22.27 8.74 0.50
N LEU A 13 -22.23 9.84 1.26
CA LEU A 13 -21.61 9.91 2.58
C LEU A 13 -22.60 9.43 3.63
N VAL A 14 -22.35 8.24 4.19
CA VAL A 14 -23.14 7.64 5.26
C VAL A 14 -22.45 7.81 6.62
N ASP A 15 -23.18 7.70 7.71
CA ASP A 15 -22.59 7.66 9.03
C ASP A 15 -21.79 6.36 9.23
N TRP A 16 -20.71 6.42 10.03
CA TRP A 16 -19.84 5.27 10.26
C TRP A 16 -20.60 4.00 10.65
N ALA A 17 -21.56 4.13 11.55
CA ALA A 17 -22.35 3.00 12.05
C ALA A 17 -23.29 2.38 11.00
N ASP A 18 -23.65 3.14 9.95
CA ASP A 18 -24.59 2.69 8.91
C ASP A 18 -23.88 1.99 7.74
N ALA A 19 -22.55 2.08 7.66
CA ALA A 19 -21.75 1.42 6.62
C ALA A 19 -21.64 -0.10 6.89
N THR A 20 -22.73 -0.82 6.67
CA THR A 20 -22.86 -2.25 6.95
C THR A 20 -23.11 -3.05 5.67
N VAL A 21 -22.71 -4.32 5.69
CA VAL A 21 -22.95 -5.27 4.60
C VAL A 21 -23.62 -6.54 5.13
N HIS A 22 -24.42 -7.17 4.29
CA HIS A 22 -25.05 -8.43 4.63
C HIS A 22 -24.01 -9.56 4.66
N VAL A 23 -24.15 -10.53 5.58
CA VAL A 23 -23.23 -11.69 5.69
C VAL A 23 -23.16 -12.56 4.43
N GLY A 24 -24.17 -12.50 3.55
CA GLY A 24 -24.21 -13.17 2.26
C GLY A 24 -23.50 -12.41 1.13
N VAL A 25 -22.69 -11.40 1.44
CA VAL A 25 -21.86 -10.68 0.44
C VAL A 25 -20.82 -11.63 -0.14
N HIS A 26 -20.75 -11.72 -1.46
CA HIS A 26 -19.83 -12.64 -2.16
C HIS A 26 -18.36 -12.38 -1.79
N GLY A 27 -17.99 -11.12 -1.68
CA GLY A 27 -16.63 -10.71 -1.27
C GLY A 27 -16.19 -11.29 0.06
N LEU A 28 -17.11 -11.45 1.03
CA LEU A 28 -16.82 -12.01 2.34
C LEU A 28 -16.51 -13.51 2.28
N HIS A 29 -17.16 -14.26 1.37
CA HIS A 29 -16.99 -15.71 1.27
C HIS A 29 -15.80 -16.12 0.39
N TYR A 30 -15.50 -15.35 -0.65
CA TYR A 30 -14.54 -15.74 -1.68
C TYR A 30 -13.35 -14.79 -1.83
N GLY A 31 -13.27 -13.73 -1.02
CA GLY A 31 -12.22 -12.73 -1.17
C GLY A 31 -12.25 -12.02 -2.53
N SER A 32 -13.44 -11.93 -3.14
CA SER A 32 -13.66 -11.35 -4.46
C SER A 32 -13.86 -9.83 -4.36
N GLY A 33 -12.78 -9.15 -4.01
CA GLY A 33 -12.71 -7.71 -3.91
C GLY A 33 -11.32 -7.19 -4.24
N VAL A 34 -11.22 -5.90 -4.49
CA VAL A 34 -9.99 -5.14 -4.69
C VAL A 34 -9.99 -3.93 -3.78
N PHE A 35 -8.80 -3.48 -3.38
CA PHE A 35 -8.71 -2.32 -2.49
C PHE A 35 -7.45 -1.50 -2.73
N GLU A 36 -7.45 -0.29 -2.18
CA GLU A 36 -6.27 0.55 -2.14
C GLU A 36 -5.91 0.94 -0.70
N GLY A 37 -4.65 1.31 -0.53
CA GLY A 37 -4.15 1.94 0.65
C GLY A 37 -3.48 3.25 0.25
N ILE A 38 -4.03 4.37 0.69
CA ILE A 38 -3.63 5.71 0.30
C ILE A 38 -3.40 6.52 1.58
N ARG A 39 -2.54 7.53 1.55
CA ARG A 39 -2.37 8.46 2.67
C ARG A 39 -2.59 9.90 2.22
N ALA A 40 -3.26 10.64 3.09
CA ALA A 40 -3.23 12.08 3.09
C ALA A 40 -2.26 12.56 4.17
N TYR A 41 -1.47 13.57 3.84
CA TYR A 41 -0.49 14.19 4.73
C TYR A 41 -0.88 15.65 4.95
N GLU A 42 -0.64 16.12 6.17
CA GLU A 42 -0.80 17.54 6.50
C GLU A 42 0.31 18.34 5.83
N THR A 43 -0.06 19.31 5.01
CA THR A 43 0.87 20.23 4.33
C THR A 43 0.51 21.68 4.64
N ASP A 44 1.39 22.62 4.30
CA ASP A 44 1.12 24.05 4.43
C ASP A 44 -0.10 24.52 3.60
N ARG A 45 -0.53 23.70 2.62
CA ARG A 45 -1.69 23.97 1.76
C ARG A 45 -2.96 23.22 2.22
N GLY A 46 -2.93 22.56 3.37
CA GLY A 46 -3.96 21.68 3.88
C GLY A 46 -3.67 20.21 3.62
N PRO A 47 -4.64 19.30 3.88
CA PRO A 47 -4.48 17.88 3.62
C PRO A 47 -4.18 17.63 2.14
N ALA A 48 -3.14 16.85 1.85
CA ALA A 48 -2.78 16.47 0.48
C ALA A 48 -2.69 14.96 0.35
N VAL A 49 -3.45 14.39 -0.58
CA VAL A 49 -3.46 12.97 -0.85
C VAL A 49 -2.31 12.62 -1.78
N PHE A 50 -1.42 11.75 -1.34
CA PHE A 50 -0.24 11.39 -2.12
C PHE A 50 -0.60 10.44 -3.26
N ARG A 51 -0.32 10.84 -4.51
CA ARG A 51 -0.49 10.07 -5.75
C ARG A 51 -1.89 9.45 -5.90
N LEU A 52 -2.93 10.22 -5.56
CA LEU A 52 -4.31 9.74 -5.54
C LEU A 52 -4.74 9.15 -6.89
N ALA A 53 -4.43 9.82 -7.99
CA ALA A 53 -4.80 9.36 -9.33
C ALA A 53 -4.17 7.99 -9.67
N ASP A 54 -2.89 7.77 -9.34
CA ASP A 54 -2.21 6.50 -9.58
C ASP A 54 -2.83 5.36 -8.77
N HIS A 55 -3.18 5.61 -7.52
CA HIS A 55 -3.86 4.63 -6.67
C HIS A 55 -5.25 4.27 -7.21
N LEU A 56 -6.03 5.25 -7.60
CA LEU A 56 -7.37 5.00 -8.14
C LEU A 56 -7.32 4.32 -9.50
N GLN A 57 -6.34 4.64 -10.34
CA GLN A 57 -6.11 3.91 -11.58
C GLN A 57 -5.75 2.45 -11.30
N ARG A 58 -4.87 2.18 -10.31
CA ARG A 58 -4.52 0.81 -9.92
C ARG A 58 -5.71 0.05 -9.33
N LEU A 59 -6.63 0.72 -8.63
CA LEU A 59 -7.89 0.12 -8.19
C LEU A 59 -8.73 -0.36 -9.39
N HIS A 60 -8.85 0.46 -10.43
CA HIS A 60 -9.54 0.11 -11.67
C HIS A 60 -8.85 -1.04 -12.40
N ASP A 61 -7.54 -1.02 -12.52
CA ASP A 61 -6.77 -2.08 -13.15
C ASP A 61 -6.90 -3.40 -12.37
N SER A 62 -6.85 -3.35 -11.05
CA SER A 62 -7.09 -4.50 -10.17
C SER A 62 -8.49 -5.08 -10.36
N ALA A 63 -9.51 -4.22 -10.42
CA ALA A 63 -10.90 -4.63 -10.66
C ALA A 63 -11.06 -5.31 -12.02
N ARG A 64 -10.48 -4.73 -13.08
CA ARG A 64 -10.52 -5.28 -14.44
C ARG A 64 -9.92 -6.69 -14.52
N LEU A 65 -8.83 -6.94 -13.77
CA LEU A 65 -8.20 -8.28 -13.70
C LEU A 65 -9.07 -9.32 -13.00
N LEU A 66 -10.01 -8.90 -12.16
CA LEU A 66 -11.00 -9.76 -11.50
C LEU A 66 -12.36 -9.75 -12.22
N TYR A 67 -12.41 -9.25 -13.48
CA TYR A 67 -13.65 -9.13 -14.25
C TYR A 67 -14.73 -8.29 -13.55
N MET A 68 -14.30 -7.34 -12.71
CA MET A 68 -15.17 -6.45 -11.95
C MET A 68 -15.25 -5.09 -12.66
N GLU A 69 -16.45 -4.67 -13.03
CA GLU A 69 -16.71 -3.34 -13.57
C GLU A 69 -17.04 -2.39 -12.42
N LEU A 70 -16.14 -1.44 -12.15
CA LEU A 70 -16.39 -0.41 -11.13
C LEU A 70 -17.47 0.56 -11.64
N PRO A 71 -18.49 0.85 -10.82
CA PRO A 71 -19.58 1.74 -11.23
C PRO A 71 -19.21 3.22 -11.23
N TYR A 72 -18.00 3.58 -10.77
CA TYR A 72 -17.53 4.97 -10.67
C TYR A 72 -16.21 5.15 -11.42
N ALA A 73 -16.10 6.23 -12.19
CA ALA A 73 -14.85 6.60 -12.86
C ALA A 73 -13.78 7.09 -11.85
N VAL A 74 -12.52 7.14 -12.29
CA VAL A 74 -11.39 7.62 -11.46
C VAL A 74 -11.66 9.01 -10.88
N GLU A 75 -12.18 9.95 -11.69
CA GLU A 75 -12.46 11.32 -11.23
C GLU A 75 -13.63 11.40 -10.25
N GLU A 76 -14.60 10.49 -10.35
CA GLU A 76 -15.70 10.41 -9.38
C GLU A 76 -15.18 9.91 -8.02
N LEU A 77 -14.32 8.87 -8.03
CA LEU A 77 -13.68 8.37 -6.82
C LEU A 77 -12.70 9.37 -6.22
N ARG A 78 -12.01 10.16 -7.05
CA ARG A 78 -11.16 11.27 -6.60
C ARG A 78 -11.97 12.32 -5.86
N THR A 79 -13.08 12.76 -6.45
CA THR A 79 -14.01 13.71 -5.82
C THR A 79 -14.57 13.15 -4.52
N ALA A 80 -15.02 11.88 -4.51
CA ALA A 80 -15.53 11.19 -3.34
C ALA A 80 -14.48 11.12 -2.21
N THR A 81 -13.20 10.87 -2.56
CA THR A 81 -12.10 10.86 -1.62
C THR A 81 -11.89 12.23 -0.96
N HIS A 82 -11.90 13.31 -1.76
CA HIS A 82 -11.80 14.68 -1.24
C HIS A 82 -12.96 15.04 -0.33
N ASP A 83 -14.19 14.71 -0.74
CA ASP A 83 -15.38 14.98 0.04
C ASP A 83 -15.38 14.23 1.37
N LEU A 84 -14.90 12.98 1.39
CA LEU A 84 -14.75 12.18 2.59
C LEU A 84 -13.69 12.76 3.55
N VAL A 85 -12.49 13.09 3.05
CA VAL A 85 -11.42 13.69 3.88
C VAL A 85 -11.91 15.00 4.49
N ARG A 86 -12.60 15.82 3.70
CA ARG A 86 -13.19 17.10 4.13
C ARG A 86 -14.29 16.88 5.19
N ALA A 87 -15.20 15.92 4.97
CA ALA A 87 -16.31 15.62 5.88
C ALA A 87 -15.81 15.11 7.24
N ASN A 88 -14.70 14.36 7.25
CA ASN A 88 -14.09 13.84 8.49
C ASN A 88 -13.12 14.84 9.15
N GLY A 89 -12.77 15.95 8.50
CA GLY A 89 -11.92 17.01 9.05
C GLY A 89 -10.51 16.55 9.43
N LEU A 90 -9.98 15.53 8.75
CA LEU A 90 -8.69 14.94 9.09
C LEU A 90 -7.54 15.66 8.37
N PRO A 91 -6.58 16.27 9.10
CA PRO A 91 -5.41 16.90 8.49
C PRO A 91 -4.45 15.87 7.87
N SER A 92 -4.40 14.68 8.44
CA SER A 92 -3.62 13.53 7.96
C SER A 92 -4.40 12.25 8.23
N CYS A 93 -4.47 11.33 7.28
CA CYS A 93 -5.23 10.11 7.44
C CYS A 93 -4.78 8.99 6.49
N TYR A 94 -5.15 7.76 6.85
CA TYR A 94 -5.16 6.64 5.94
C TYR A 94 -6.51 6.58 5.23
N ILE A 95 -6.50 6.30 3.94
CA ILE A 95 -7.68 6.21 3.08
C ILE A 95 -7.72 4.82 2.47
N ARG A 96 -8.86 4.14 2.59
CA ARG A 96 -9.07 2.77 2.12
C ARG A 96 -10.24 2.69 1.16
N PRO A 97 -10.03 2.92 -0.14
CA PRO A 97 -11.00 2.48 -1.14
C PRO A 97 -11.04 0.96 -1.20
N ILE A 98 -12.22 0.40 -1.29
CA ILE A 98 -12.46 -1.03 -1.50
C ILE A 98 -13.66 -1.21 -2.42
N ALA A 99 -13.55 -2.12 -3.38
CA ALA A 99 -14.66 -2.56 -4.21
C ALA A 99 -14.76 -4.09 -4.15
N PHE A 100 -15.95 -4.63 -4.08
CA PHE A 100 -16.18 -6.07 -3.95
C PHE A 100 -17.52 -6.48 -4.55
N TYR A 101 -17.62 -7.74 -4.94
CA TYR A 101 -18.92 -8.31 -5.32
C TYR A 101 -19.83 -8.42 -4.12
N GLY A 102 -20.95 -7.70 -4.18
CA GLY A 102 -21.94 -7.54 -3.11
C GLY A 102 -22.87 -8.75 -2.93
N TYR A 103 -24.04 -8.45 -2.32
CA TYR A 103 -25.05 -9.47 -2.05
C TYR A 103 -25.76 -9.91 -3.34
N GLY A 104 -25.77 -11.23 -3.56
CA GLY A 104 -26.38 -11.84 -4.74
C GLY A 104 -26.24 -13.37 -4.70
N SER A 105 -25.73 -13.97 -5.76
CA SER A 105 -25.44 -15.41 -5.80
C SER A 105 -24.15 -15.73 -5.03
N LEU A 106 -24.14 -16.84 -4.30
CA LEU A 106 -22.96 -17.40 -3.62
C LEU A 106 -22.29 -18.52 -4.44
N GLY A 107 -22.53 -18.60 -5.75
CA GLY A 107 -21.74 -19.47 -6.62
C GLY A 107 -20.34 -18.89 -6.89
N VAL A 108 -19.40 -19.71 -7.33
CA VAL A 108 -18.03 -19.25 -7.70
C VAL A 108 -18.07 -18.24 -8.86
N HIS A 109 -19.09 -18.32 -9.72
CA HIS A 109 -19.30 -17.40 -10.81
C HIS A 109 -20.02 -16.14 -10.32
N THR A 110 -19.44 -14.96 -10.61
CA THR A 110 -19.91 -13.66 -10.07
C THR A 110 -20.92 -12.93 -10.95
N SER A 111 -21.37 -13.55 -12.07
CA SER A 111 -22.31 -12.91 -12.99
C SER A 111 -23.62 -12.53 -12.30
N GLY A 112 -23.99 -11.26 -12.42
CA GLY A 112 -25.21 -10.71 -11.84
C GLY A 112 -25.08 -10.23 -10.39
N ASN A 113 -23.93 -10.41 -9.74
CA ASN A 113 -23.71 -9.79 -8.44
C ASN A 113 -23.40 -8.29 -8.61
N PRO A 114 -23.99 -7.41 -7.79
CA PRO A 114 -23.66 -5.99 -7.81
C PRO A 114 -22.21 -5.78 -7.35
N VAL A 115 -21.60 -4.69 -7.80
CA VAL A 115 -20.31 -4.22 -7.29
C VAL A 115 -20.57 -3.10 -6.29
N GLU A 116 -20.19 -3.34 -5.05
CA GLU A 116 -20.20 -2.35 -3.97
C GLU A 116 -18.87 -1.61 -3.96
N THR A 117 -18.89 -0.30 -3.75
CA THR A 117 -17.69 0.53 -3.66
C THR A 117 -17.76 1.40 -2.41
N VAL A 118 -16.72 1.33 -1.60
CA VAL A 118 -16.63 2.03 -0.30
C VAL A 118 -15.29 2.73 -0.18
N ILE A 119 -15.27 3.93 0.38
CA ILE A 119 -14.04 4.64 0.77
C ILE A 119 -14.14 4.96 2.26
N MET A 120 -13.18 4.48 3.05
CA MET A 120 -13.04 4.81 4.47
C MET A 120 -11.81 5.71 4.67
N SER A 121 -11.84 6.56 5.70
CA SER A 121 -10.65 7.28 6.17
C SER A 121 -10.60 7.29 7.69
N TRP A 122 -9.38 7.22 8.26
CA TRP A 122 -9.19 7.28 9.71
C TRP A 122 -7.79 7.82 10.05
N PRO A 123 -7.59 8.41 11.25
CA PRO A 123 -6.28 8.80 11.71
C PRO A 123 -5.30 7.63 11.69
N TRP A 124 -4.07 7.87 11.26
CA TRP A 124 -3.06 6.82 11.10
C TRP A 124 -1.72 7.23 11.68
N GLY A 125 -1.16 6.38 12.53
CA GLY A 125 0.19 6.49 13.06
C GLY A 125 1.22 5.66 12.28
N ALA A 126 2.37 5.38 12.90
CA ALA A 126 3.41 4.53 12.31
C ALA A 126 2.98 3.06 12.28
N TYR A 127 2.89 2.47 11.09
CA TYR A 127 2.39 1.11 10.86
C TYR A 127 3.21 0.03 11.58
N LEU A 128 4.54 0.13 11.50
CA LEU A 128 5.46 -0.84 12.10
C LEU A 128 5.98 -0.41 13.49
N GLY A 129 5.35 0.64 14.08
CA GLY A 129 5.73 1.22 15.37
C GLY A 129 6.53 2.52 15.22
N GLU A 130 6.47 3.38 16.24
CA GLU A 130 7.09 4.72 16.17
C GLU A 130 8.61 4.68 15.97
N ASP A 131 9.29 3.67 16.51
CA ASP A 131 10.72 3.47 16.39
C ASP A 131 11.17 2.84 15.05
N SER A 132 10.26 2.27 14.28
CA SER A 132 10.58 1.50 13.06
C SER A 132 11.28 2.34 11.99
N LEU A 133 10.89 3.61 11.86
CA LEU A 133 11.45 4.52 10.87
C LEU A 133 12.88 4.96 11.18
N THR A 134 13.29 4.93 12.46
CA THR A 134 14.62 5.37 12.89
C THR A 134 15.54 4.22 13.29
N LYS A 135 15.01 3.22 14.00
CA LYS A 135 15.80 2.07 14.50
C LYS A 135 15.80 0.90 13.50
N GLY A 136 14.92 0.93 12.51
CA GLY A 136 14.70 -0.16 11.57
C GLY A 136 13.98 -1.36 12.20
N ILE A 137 13.42 -2.19 11.33
CA ILE A 137 12.69 -3.41 11.69
C ILE A 137 13.56 -4.65 11.56
N THR A 138 13.13 -5.72 12.20
CA THR A 138 13.66 -7.06 11.95
C THR A 138 12.74 -7.82 11.00
N ALA A 139 13.30 -8.51 10.02
CA ALA A 139 12.54 -9.29 9.07
C ALA A 139 12.94 -10.77 9.06
N LYS A 140 11.99 -11.63 8.73
CA LYS A 140 12.19 -13.07 8.60
C LYS A 140 11.84 -13.52 7.20
N VAL A 141 12.73 -14.29 6.55
CA VAL A 141 12.34 -14.99 5.33
C VAL A 141 11.32 -16.07 5.68
N SER A 142 10.08 -15.88 5.21
CA SER A 142 8.94 -16.74 5.52
C SER A 142 9.08 -18.13 4.88
N SER A 143 8.47 -19.12 5.50
CA SER A 143 8.27 -20.44 4.89
C SER A 143 7.15 -20.44 3.84
N TRP A 144 6.25 -19.44 3.88
CA TRP A 144 5.22 -19.22 2.88
C TRP A 144 5.81 -18.55 1.64
N GLN A 145 5.41 -19.03 0.46
CA GLN A 145 5.81 -18.44 -0.81
C GLN A 145 4.76 -17.47 -1.31
N ARG A 146 5.20 -16.45 -2.09
CA ARG A 146 4.27 -15.55 -2.79
C ARG A 146 3.48 -16.34 -3.83
N VAL A 147 2.21 -16.01 -3.95
CA VAL A 147 1.32 -16.62 -4.93
C VAL A 147 1.86 -16.37 -6.35
N GLY A 148 2.01 -17.43 -7.13
CA GLY A 148 2.58 -17.35 -8.49
C GLY A 148 1.66 -16.62 -9.48
N PRO A 149 2.22 -16.12 -10.61
CA PRO A 149 1.52 -15.21 -11.53
C PRO A 149 0.31 -15.84 -12.22
N ASN A 150 0.29 -17.18 -12.38
CA ASN A 150 -0.81 -17.92 -13.01
C ASN A 150 -1.75 -18.58 -11.98
N VAL A 151 -1.58 -18.29 -10.69
CA VAL A 151 -2.48 -18.77 -9.61
C VAL A 151 -3.52 -17.69 -9.31
N ILE A 152 -3.08 -16.48 -8.99
CA ILE A 152 -3.91 -15.28 -8.82
C ILE A 152 -3.13 -14.11 -9.44
N PRO A 153 -3.78 -13.16 -10.14
CA PRO A 153 -3.10 -12.00 -10.72
C PRO A 153 -2.48 -11.12 -9.62
N HIS A 154 -1.19 -11.28 -9.37
CA HIS A 154 -0.45 -10.62 -8.28
C HIS A 154 -0.36 -9.10 -8.42
N VAL A 155 -0.43 -8.58 -9.65
CA VAL A 155 -0.46 -7.13 -9.91
C VAL A 155 -1.78 -6.47 -9.49
N ALA A 156 -2.84 -7.27 -9.28
CA ALA A 156 -4.08 -6.80 -8.70
C ALA A 156 -3.96 -6.75 -7.16
N LYS A 157 -4.34 -5.63 -6.57
CA LYS A 157 -4.46 -5.50 -5.11
C LYS A 157 -5.77 -6.13 -4.64
N ALA A 158 -5.86 -7.48 -4.78
CA ALA A 158 -7.06 -8.25 -4.50
C ALA A 158 -7.13 -8.68 -3.02
N THR A 159 -8.31 -8.59 -2.41
CA THR A 159 -8.53 -8.97 -0.99
C THR A 159 -8.14 -10.41 -0.71
N GLY A 160 -8.41 -11.34 -1.64
CA GLY A 160 -8.10 -12.76 -1.48
C GLY A 160 -6.60 -13.10 -1.41
N ILE A 161 -5.74 -12.27 -2.00
CA ILE A 161 -4.27 -12.45 -1.93
C ILE A 161 -3.75 -12.18 -0.51
N TYR A 162 -4.39 -11.32 0.25
CA TYR A 162 -3.94 -10.92 1.59
C TYR A 162 -4.02 -12.01 2.65
N LEU A 163 -4.67 -13.15 2.36
CA LEU A 163 -4.54 -14.34 3.17
C LEU A 163 -3.08 -14.85 3.19
N ASN A 164 -2.40 -14.84 2.04
CA ASN A 164 -0.98 -15.18 1.93
C ASN A 164 -0.10 -14.20 2.74
N SER A 165 -0.35 -12.90 2.62
CA SER A 165 0.34 -11.87 3.40
C SER A 165 0.14 -12.05 4.92
N MET A 166 -1.10 -12.30 5.36
CA MET A 166 -1.43 -12.54 6.77
C MET A 166 -0.69 -13.74 7.35
N LEU A 167 -0.56 -14.84 6.57
CA LEU A 167 0.17 -16.02 7.01
C LEU A 167 1.67 -15.72 7.23
N ALA A 168 2.30 -15.00 6.28
CA ALA A 168 3.72 -14.63 6.37
C ALA A 168 4.00 -13.68 7.55
N THR A 169 3.19 -12.63 7.72
CA THR A 169 3.30 -11.71 8.86
C THR A 169 3.08 -12.45 10.19
N THR A 170 2.08 -13.34 10.24
CA THR A 170 1.80 -14.11 11.46
C THR A 170 2.96 -15.04 11.82
N GLU A 171 3.57 -15.69 10.83
CA GLU A 171 4.76 -16.53 11.05
C GLU A 171 5.92 -15.71 11.60
N ALA A 172 6.24 -14.56 10.98
CA ALA A 172 7.31 -13.67 11.41
C ALA A 172 7.09 -13.17 12.85
N LYS A 173 5.90 -12.64 13.15
CA LYS A 173 5.54 -12.18 14.50
C LYS A 173 5.66 -13.27 15.57
N ARG A 174 5.20 -14.49 15.27
CA ARG A 174 5.33 -15.65 16.19
C ARG A 174 6.78 -16.06 16.40
N ALA A 175 7.66 -15.81 15.45
CA ALA A 175 9.09 -16.05 15.57
C ALA A 175 9.87 -14.88 16.21
N GLY A 176 9.18 -13.77 16.59
CA GLY A 176 9.79 -12.63 17.27
C GLY A 176 10.34 -11.55 16.33
N TYR A 177 10.00 -11.60 15.06
CA TYR A 177 10.37 -10.60 14.05
C TYR A 177 9.23 -9.59 13.80
N ASP A 178 9.58 -8.44 13.25
CA ASP A 178 8.61 -7.37 12.98
C ASP A 178 7.83 -7.60 11.69
N GLU A 179 8.44 -8.17 10.63
CA GLU A 179 7.78 -8.41 9.36
C GLU A 179 8.36 -9.64 8.63
N GLY A 180 7.62 -10.12 7.61
CA GLY A 180 8.02 -11.23 6.75
C GLY A 180 8.68 -10.76 5.45
N ILE A 181 9.46 -11.65 4.82
CA ILE A 181 9.90 -11.55 3.43
C ILE A 181 9.43 -12.81 2.72
N LEU A 182 8.70 -12.65 1.61
CA LEU A 182 8.23 -13.78 0.82
C LEU A 182 9.18 -14.04 -0.36
N LEU A 183 9.39 -15.31 -0.64
CA LEU A 183 10.07 -15.75 -1.86
C LEU A 183 9.04 -16.25 -2.88
N THR A 184 9.39 -16.21 -4.16
CA THR A 184 8.66 -16.91 -5.22
C THR A 184 8.83 -18.42 -5.10
N ASP A 185 8.05 -19.20 -5.84
CA ASP A 185 8.22 -20.65 -5.99
C ASP A 185 9.59 -21.03 -6.58
N GLY A 186 10.21 -20.14 -7.38
CA GLY A 186 11.58 -20.27 -7.89
C GLY A 186 12.68 -19.93 -6.90
N GLY A 187 12.33 -19.47 -5.66
CA GLY A 187 13.29 -19.12 -4.62
C GLY A 187 13.87 -17.71 -4.73
N PHE A 188 13.37 -16.88 -5.63
CA PHE A 188 13.73 -15.47 -5.72
C PHE A 188 12.96 -14.65 -4.69
N VAL A 189 13.55 -13.57 -4.20
CA VAL A 189 12.89 -12.61 -3.33
C VAL A 189 11.75 -11.95 -4.10
N ALA A 190 10.56 -11.97 -3.52
CA ALA A 190 9.40 -11.25 -4.06
C ALA A 190 9.25 -9.89 -3.36
N ASP A 191 8.64 -9.87 -2.19
CA ASP A 191 8.30 -8.63 -1.47
C ASP A 191 8.05 -8.93 0.02
N GLY A 192 7.66 -7.91 0.78
CA GLY A 192 7.04 -8.07 2.10
C GLY A 192 5.53 -8.36 1.98
N PRO A 193 4.84 -8.69 3.09
CA PRO A 193 3.41 -8.97 3.09
C PRO A 193 2.53 -7.81 2.58
N GLY A 194 2.94 -6.57 2.85
CA GLY A 194 2.27 -5.35 2.40
C GLY A 194 3.21 -4.32 1.78
N GLU A 195 4.48 -4.64 1.57
CA GLU A 195 5.56 -3.76 1.16
C GLU A 195 6.33 -4.33 -0.02
N ASN A 196 6.95 -3.47 -0.84
CA ASN A 196 8.04 -3.87 -1.74
C ASN A 196 9.38 -3.80 -0.99
N ILE A 197 10.39 -4.50 -1.50
CA ILE A 197 11.72 -4.59 -0.90
C ILE A 197 12.80 -4.04 -1.84
N PHE A 198 13.79 -3.38 -1.25
CA PHE A 198 14.97 -2.87 -1.92
C PHE A 198 16.23 -3.33 -1.19
N VAL A 199 17.28 -3.60 -1.95
CA VAL A 199 18.59 -4.03 -1.47
C VAL A 199 19.63 -3.04 -1.97
N VAL A 200 20.49 -2.55 -1.07
CA VAL A 200 21.63 -1.70 -1.40
C VAL A 200 22.91 -2.52 -1.27
N LYS A 201 23.72 -2.52 -2.30
CA LYS A 201 25.03 -3.16 -2.32
C LYS A 201 26.04 -2.37 -3.13
N ASN A 202 27.17 -2.00 -2.52
CA ASN A 202 28.25 -1.21 -3.17
C ASN A 202 27.70 0.08 -3.85
N GLY A 203 26.75 0.76 -3.19
CA GLY A 203 26.13 1.99 -3.69
C GLY A 203 25.13 1.81 -4.84
N ARG A 204 24.79 0.57 -5.22
CA ARG A 204 23.72 0.25 -6.16
C ARG A 204 22.46 -0.18 -5.41
N ILE A 205 21.33 0.19 -5.94
CA ILE A 205 20.02 -0.17 -5.40
C ILE A 205 19.40 -1.19 -6.33
N THR A 206 18.96 -2.32 -5.80
CA THR A 206 18.24 -3.35 -6.55
C THR A 206 16.88 -3.60 -5.92
N THR A 207 15.89 -3.94 -6.75
CA THR A 207 14.54 -4.33 -6.31
C THR A 207 14.03 -5.43 -7.23
N PRO A 208 13.22 -6.38 -6.73
CA PRO A 208 12.66 -7.41 -7.60
C PRO A 208 11.86 -6.82 -8.76
N PRO A 209 11.93 -7.42 -9.97
CA PRO A 209 11.16 -6.99 -11.11
C PRO A 209 9.68 -7.38 -10.96
N LEU A 210 8.78 -6.73 -11.68
CA LEU A 210 7.35 -7.02 -11.62
C LEU A 210 6.99 -8.47 -12.02
N SER A 211 7.88 -9.16 -12.72
CA SER A 211 7.72 -10.57 -13.08
C SER A 211 7.82 -11.54 -11.90
N THR A 212 8.32 -11.10 -10.75
CA THR A 212 8.47 -11.92 -9.52
C THR A 212 7.22 -11.96 -8.64
N SER A 213 6.05 -11.77 -9.21
CA SER A 213 4.76 -11.82 -8.48
C SER A 213 4.61 -10.76 -7.38
N ILE A 214 5.17 -9.58 -7.58
CA ILE A 214 5.04 -8.44 -6.68
C ILE A 214 3.95 -7.48 -7.13
N LEU A 215 3.41 -6.72 -6.17
CA LEU A 215 2.54 -5.60 -6.48
C LEU A 215 3.36 -4.44 -7.07
N PRO A 216 2.91 -3.78 -8.17
CA PRO A 216 3.51 -2.53 -8.65
C PRO A 216 3.20 -1.40 -7.65
N GLY A 217 4.03 -1.27 -6.62
CA GLY A 217 3.82 -0.33 -5.52
C GLY A 217 3.98 1.13 -5.96
N VAL A 218 3.03 1.99 -5.57
CA VAL A 218 3.13 3.44 -5.84
C VAL A 218 4.31 4.04 -5.07
N THR A 219 4.51 3.63 -3.82
CA THR A 219 5.68 4.05 -3.03
C THR A 219 6.98 3.50 -3.64
N ARG A 220 6.99 2.24 -4.12
CA ARG A 220 8.13 1.67 -4.84
C ARG A 220 8.52 2.53 -6.04
N ASP A 221 7.56 2.86 -6.88
CA ASP A 221 7.78 3.70 -8.05
C ASP A 221 8.29 5.10 -7.67
N SER A 222 7.73 5.70 -6.62
CA SER A 222 8.21 6.99 -6.11
C SER A 222 9.67 6.93 -5.64
N ILE A 223 10.05 5.87 -4.93
CA ILE A 223 11.44 5.70 -4.47
C ILE A 223 12.40 5.46 -5.63
N ILE A 224 12.00 4.72 -6.65
CA ILE A 224 12.82 4.55 -7.86
C ILE A 224 13.08 5.91 -8.51
N GLN A 225 12.05 6.74 -8.69
CA GLN A 225 12.18 8.06 -9.30
C GLN A 225 13.05 9.00 -8.44
N ILE A 226 12.84 9.04 -7.12
CA ILE A 226 13.64 9.85 -6.19
C ILE A 226 15.11 9.41 -6.23
N ALA A 227 15.37 8.12 -6.16
CA ALA A 227 16.75 7.60 -6.19
C ALA A 227 17.47 7.92 -7.51
N GLN A 228 16.78 7.78 -8.63
CA GLN A 228 17.33 8.11 -9.95
C GLN A 228 17.62 9.61 -10.10
N GLU A 229 16.74 10.47 -9.59
CA GLU A 229 16.93 11.92 -9.58
C GLU A 229 18.15 12.32 -8.73
N GLN A 230 18.41 11.58 -7.65
CA GLN A 230 19.59 11.77 -6.79
C GLN A 230 20.88 11.13 -7.36
N GLY A 231 20.80 10.51 -8.54
CA GLY A 231 21.96 9.92 -9.23
C GLY A 231 22.29 8.49 -8.83
N TYR A 232 21.45 7.83 -8.04
CA TYR A 232 21.61 6.41 -7.74
C TYR A 232 21.28 5.54 -8.95
N ILE A 233 22.04 4.45 -9.12
CA ILE A 233 21.70 3.40 -10.09
C ILE A 233 20.69 2.48 -9.43
N VAL A 234 19.49 2.40 -10.00
CA VAL A 234 18.42 1.50 -9.57
C VAL A 234 18.20 0.45 -10.64
N GLU A 235 18.29 -0.82 -10.27
CA GLU A 235 18.12 -1.97 -11.16
C GLU A 235 16.95 -2.84 -10.68
N GLU A 236 16.04 -3.15 -11.61
CA GLU A 236 14.99 -4.13 -11.41
C GLU A 236 15.52 -5.49 -11.85
N THR A 237 15.90 -6.34 -10.89
CA THR A 237 16.54 -7.63 -11.18
C THR A 237 16.19 -8.67 -10.13
N ASP A 238 16.36 -9.95 -10.48
CA ASP A 238 16.16 -11.05 -9.55
C ASP A 238 17.15 -10.96 -8.39
N ILE A 239 16.63 -11.15 -7.18
CA ILE A 239 17.35 -11.14 -5.92
C ILE A 239 17.15 -12.52 -5.29
N ILE A 240 18.22 -13.14 -4.81
CA ILE A 240 18.15 -14.40 -4.08
C ILE A 240 18.31 -14.17 -2.57
N ARG A 241 17.93 -15.17 -1.77
CA ARG A 241 17.98 -15.04 -0.30
C ARG A 241 19.36 -14.63 0.23
N THR A 242 20.44 -15.15 -0.37
CA THR A 242 21.79 -14.81 0.06
C THR A 242 22.18 -13.36 -0.20
N ASP A 243 21.58 -12.70 -1.20
CA ASP A 243 21.84 -11.28 -1.46
C ASP A 243 21.30 -10.41 -0.32
N LEU A 244 20.19 -10.82 0.30
CA LEU A 244 19.65 -10.15 1.50
C LEU A 244 20.66 -10.17 2.66
N HIS A 245 21.33 -11.31 2.89
CA HIS A 245 22.30 -11.47 3.97
C HIS A 245 23.65 -10.82 3.69
N LEU A 246 23.96 -10.55 2.43
CA LEU A 246 25.20 -9.90 1.99
C LEU A 246 25.01 -8.41 1.64
N ALA A 247 23.80 -7.90 1.81
CA ALA A 247 23.48 -6.50 1.56
C ALA A 247 24.25 -5.56 2.49
N ASP A 248 24.48 -4.34 2.03
CA ASP A 248 24.97 -3.25 2.88
C ASP A 248 23.79 -2.62 3.62
N GLU A 249 22.63 -2.49 2.93
CA GLU A 249 21.35 -2.03 3.50
C GLU A 249 20.18 -2.76 2.83
N VAL A 250 19.10 -2.92 3.57
CA VAL A 250 17.79 -3.37 3.05
C VAL A 250 16.73 -2.44 3.59
N PHE A 251 15.75 -2.11 2.78
CA PHE A 251 14.58 -1.37 3.23
C PHE A 251 13.32 -1.83 2.51
N MET A 252 12.19 -1.61 3.14
CA MET A 252 10.86 -1.89 2.62
C MET A 252 10.11 -0.60 2.32
N THR A 253 9.21 -0.65 1.33
CA THR A 253 8.41 0.51 0.93
C THR A 253 6.94 0.16 0.76
N GLY A 254 6.08 1.03 1.26
CA GLY A 254 4.63 0.88 1.13
C GLY A 254 3.90 2.11 1.65
N THR A 255 2.65 2.29 1.30
CA THR A 255 1.85 3.43 1.76
C THR A 255 1.77 3.50 3.28
N ALA A 256 1.58 2.36 3.94
CA ALA A 256 1.49 2.28 5.40
C ALA A 256 2.85 2.33 6.07
N ALA A 257 3.85 1.65 5.50
CA ALA A 257 5.19 1.51 6.03
C ALA A 257 6.13 2.67 5.61
N GLU A 258 5.71 3.48 4.63
CA GLU A 258 6.54 4.54 4.02
C GLU A 258 7.86 3.96 3.50
N VAL A 259 8.99 4.39 4.02
CA VAL A 259 10.32 3.82 3.77
C VAL A 259 10.85 3.31 5.11
N SER A 260 10.82 1.99 5.29
CA SER A 260 11.20 1.35 6.56
C SER A 260 12.53 0.62 6.41
N PRO A 261 13.60 1.05 7.10
CA PRO A 261 14.85 0.33 7.13
C PRO A 261 14.69 -1.07 7.73
N VAL A 262 15.39 -2.05 7.18
CA VAL A 262 15.48 -3.41 7.74
C VAL A 262 16.86 -3.58 8.37
N ARG A 263 16.93 -3.60 9.70
CA ARG A 263 18.18 -3.68 10.45
C ARG A 263 18.72 -5.11 10.65
N ALA A 264 17.85 -6.10 10.49
CA ALA A 264 18.27 -7.51 10.57
C ALA A 264 17.32 -8.40 9.75
N ILE A 265 17.86 -9.44 9.14
CA ILE A 265 17.10 -10.46 8.39
C ILE A 265 17.51 -11.84 8.89
N ASP A 266 16.54 -12.63 9.35
CA ASP A 266 16.79 -13.87 10.07
C ASP A 266 17.80 -13.59 11.23
N ASP A 267 18.91 -14.30 11.28
CA ASP A 267 19.96 -14.12 12.31
C ASP A 267 21.09 -13.17 11.87
N VAL A 268 20.92 -12.43 10.74
CA VAL A 268 21.96 -11.56 10.18
C VAL A 268 21.63 -10.09 10.46
N GLU A 269 22.50 -9.43 11.22
CA GLU A 269 22.42 -7.98 11.47
C GLU A 269 22.99 -7.20 10.26
N LEU A 270 22.24 -6.21 9.78
CA LEU A 270 22.63 -5.31 8.69
C LEU A 270 22.85 -3.88 9.20
N GLY A 271 22.04 -3.46 10.16
CA GLY A 271 21.98 -2.07 10.61
C GLY A 271 21.10 -1.19 9.72
N VAL A 272 21.09 0.11 10.03
CA VAL A 272 20.37 1.13 9.24
C VAL A 272 21.40 1.97 8.50
N GLY A 273 21.35 1.96 7.19
CA GLY A 273 22.38 2.60 6.37
C GLY A 273 22.00 3.99 5.83
N PRO A 274 23.00 4.76 5.36
CA PRO A 274 22.84 6.14 4.94
C PRO A 274 21.99 6.31 3.68
N VAL A 275 22.05 5.37 2.72
CA VAL A 275 21.25 5.45 1.47
C VAL A 275 19.76 5.35 1.80
N THR A 276 19.40 4.40 2.66
CA THR A 276 18.01 4.24 3.13
C THR A 276 17.49 5.49 3.81
N LEU A 277 18.30 6.09 4.72
CA LEU A 277 17.89 7.30 5.45
C LEU A 277 17.77 8.53 4.54
N GLU A 278 18.63 8.64 3.54
CA GLU A 278 18.55 9.72 2.54
C GLU A 278 17.28 9.62 1.71
N LEU A 279 16.98 8.43 1.17
CA LEU A 279 15.77 8.18 0.40
C LEU A 279 14.51 8.35 1.25
N GLN A 280 14.52 7.89 2.49
CA GLN A 280 13.43 8.09 3.46
C GLN A 280 13.16 9.57 3.67
N LYS A 281 14.21 10.36 3.93
CA LYS A 281 14.08 11.81 4.12
C LYS A 281 13.49 12.46 2.87
N SER A 282 13.98 12.13 1.70
CA SER A 282 13.51 12.71 0.44
C SER A 282 12.06 12.33 0.14
N TYR A 283 11.67 11.10 0.45
CA TYR A 283 10.28 10.67 0.36
C TYR A 283 9.38 11.47 1.32
N LEU A 284 9.81 11.65 2.57
CA LEU A 284 9.07 12.45 3.55
C LEU A 284 8.97 13.92 3.12
N ASP A 285 10.03 14.50 2.55
CA ASP A 285 9.98 15.85 2.01
C ASP A 285 8.99 15.96 0.83
N ALA A 286 8.88 14.93 0.00
CA ALA A 286 7.91 14.88 -1.10
C ALA A 286 6.46 14.80 -0.59
N VAL A 287 6.15 13.88 0.34
CA VAL A 287 4.76 13.65 0.82
C VAL A 287 4.24 14.81 1.68
N TYR A 288 5.13 15.55 2.37
CA TYR A 288 4.77 16.76 3.11
C TYR A 288 4.82 18.04 2.28
N GLY A 289 5.06 17.97 0.97
CA GLY A 289 5.08 19.10 0.07
C GLY A 289 6.27 20.05 0.24
N ARG A 290 7.37 19.59 0.80
CA ARG A 290 8.62 20.35 1.02
C ARG A 290 9.57 20.29 -0.18
N ALA A 291 9.32 19.37 -1.13
CA ALA A 291 10.10 19.16 -2.35
C ALA A 291 9.26 19.58 -3.57
N GLU A 292 9.53 20.77 -4.12
CA GLU A 292 8.72 21.38 -5.19
C GLU A 292 8.67 20.52 -6.46
N GLN A 293 9.77 19.85 -6.82
CA GLN A 293 9.85 18.97 -8.00
C GLN A 293 8.85 17.80 -7.94
N TRP A 294 8.42 17.39 -6.74
CA TRP A 294 7.45 16.32 -6.50
C TRP A 294 6.04 16.84 -6.15
N SER A 295 5.81 18.15 -6.23
CA SER A 295 4.50 18.75 -5.90
C SER A 295 3.34 18.22 -6.73
N HIS A 296 3.62 17.72 -7.95
CA HIS A 296 2.64 17.11 -8.85
C HIS A 296 2.11 15.74 -8.35
N TRP A 297 2.76 15.14 -7.34
CA TRP A 297 2.28 13.93 -6.66
C TRP A 297 1.23 14.22 -5.59
N LEU A 298 1.03 15.49 -5.24
CA LEU A 298 0.15 15.89 -4.15
C LEU A 298 -1.18 16.41 -4.69
N ASP A 299 -2.24 15.71 -4.33
CA ASP A 299 -3.62 16.09 -4.62
C ASP A 299 -4.20 16.79 -3.40
N VAL A 300 -4.17 18.12 -3.40
CA VAL A 300 -4.55 18.95 -2.25
C VAL A 300 -6.06 18.97 -2.10
N VAL A 301 -6.54 18.64 -0.91
CA VAL A 301 -7.96 18.70 -0.58
C VAL A 301 -8.29 20.15 -0.16
N GLU A 302 -8.96 20.88 -1.05
CA GLU A 302 -9.40 22.25 -0.74
C GLU A 302 -10.37 22.24 0.45
N VAL A 303 -9.97 22.88 1.54
CA VAL A 303 -10.85 23.15 2.67
C VAL A 303 -11.75 24.31 2.26
N ARG A 304 -13.04 24.05 2.01
CA ARG A 304 -13.98 25.16 1.82
C ARG A 304 -14.05 25.94 3.13
N GLU A 305 -13.63 27.21 3.09
CA GLU A 305 -13.93 28.11 4.20
C GLU A 305 -15.43 28.04 4.43
N SER A 306 -15.85 27.68 5.64
CA SER A 306 -17.25 27.78 6.03
C SER A 306 -17.67 29.22 5.77
N ALA A 307 -18.59 29.43 4.80
CA ALA A 307 -19.24 30.70 4.63
C ALA A 307 -19.84 31.07 5.99
N THR A 308 -19.16 31.95 6.70
CA THR A 308 -19.71 32.59 7.91
C THR A 308 -20.98 33.31 7.50
N ALA A 309 -22.12 32.71 7.84
CA ALA A 309 -23.43 33.33 7.73
C ALA A 309 -23.64 34.30 8.90
#